data_e9c3151897c97d5792aee8cae7b84627
#
_entry.id   e9c3151897c97d5792aee8cae7b84627
#
_cell.length_a   1.000
_cell.length_b   1.000
_cell.length_c   1.000
_cell.angle_alpha   90.00
_cell.angle_beta   90.00
_cell.angle_gamma   90.00
#
_symmetry.space_group_name_H-M   'P 1'
#
loop_
_entity.id
_entity.type
_entity.pdbx_description
1 polymer ?
#
loop_
_entity_poly.entity_id
_entity_poly.type
_entity_poly.pdbx_seq_one_letter_code
_entity_poly.pdbx_strand_id
1 'polypeptide(L)'
;MNDNVKSPWPGPAGMIPVTSGKADDANVFNRNYLDSIHVEMRVIDAVEPTLKTVIFGEEFDSPIMMPAFSHLNKVLKDGKKPMLEYARAAKKLNTVNWVGMEPNEEYAEIAAEGARTVRIIKPFADHNIILDEIQFAIKHGAIAVGVDIDHVPGTDGRYDVVDGIPLGPVMLSDLKEYVKAAGNVPFVAKGVLSVQDALKCKEAGCAAILVSHHHGRIPFGVAPVMVLPKIKAALEGSGIAIFVDCGIDTGYDAYKALALGADAVAVGRGILKPLLQQGAEGVEEKVQKMNEQLSELMMYTYVKDTRSFDASVLYI
;
A
#
# COMPACT_ATOMS: atom_id res chain seq x y z
N MET A 1 -30.49 13.08 11.05
CA MET A 1 -29.20 12.48 10.75
C MET A 1 -29.38 11.75 9.43
N ASN A 2 -28.68 12.16 8.38
CA ASN A 2 -28.89 11.60 7.05
C ASN A 2 -28.19 10.26 6.92
N ASP A 3 -28.94 9.18 7.04
CA ASP A 3 -28.47 7.78 6.96
C ASP A 3 -28.13 7.31 5.52
N ASN A 4 -27.92 8.24 4.59
CA ASN A 4 -27.77 7.91 3.17
C ASN A 4 -26.50 8.46 2.51
N VAL A 5 -25.41 8.63 3.22
CA VAL A 5 -24.13 8.82 2.55
C VAL A 5 -23.55 7.43 2.22
N LYS A 6 -24.16 6.74 1.26
CA LYS A 6 -23.45 5.68 0.56
C LYS A 6 -22.19 6.32 0.00
N SER A 7 -21.03 5.73 0.30
CA SER A 7 -19.79 6.12 -0.37
C SER A 7 -20.09 6.22 -1.88
N PRO A 8 -19.80 7.32 -2.55
CA PRO A 8 -20.07 7.47 -3.98
C PRO A 8 -19.14 6.59 -4.85
N TRP A 9 -18.50 5.62 -4.28
CA TRP A 9 -17.64 4.69 -4.99
C TRP A 9 -18.42 3.54 -5.64
N PRO A 10 -18.19 3.27 -6.94
CA PRO A 10 -17.46 4.13 -7.86
C PRO A 10 -18.26 5.40 -8.17
N GLY A 11 -17.78 6.54 -7.75
CA GLY A 11 -18.43 7.85 -7.90
C GLY A 11 -17.74 8.73 -8.93
N PRO A 12 -18.22 9.95 -9.13
CA PRO A 12 -17.53 10.94 -9.95
C PRO A 12 -16.09 11.15 -9.50
N ALA A 13 -15.20 11.45 -10.44
CA ALA A 13 -13.80 11.70 -10.18
C ALA A 13 -13.58 12.67 -9.01
N GLY A 14 -12.76 12.30 -8.05
CA GLY A 14 -12.45 13.09 -6.88
C GLY A 14 -13.49 13.08 -5.75
N MET A 15 -14.54 12.29 -5.86
CA MET A 15 -15.65 12.19 -4.89
C MET A 15 -15.51 11.01 -3.93
N ILE A 16 -14.36 10.35 -3.89
CA ILE A 16 -14.12 9.23 -2.97
C ILE A 16 -13.84 9.79 -1.58
N PRO A 17 -14.69 9.52 -0.58
CA PRO A 17 -14.48 10.06 0.75
C PRO A 17 -13.23 9.45 1.39
N VAL A 18 -12.47 10.28 2.10
CA VAL A 18 -11.31 9.84 2.88
C VAL A 18 -11.76 9.12 4.15
N THR A 19 -12.92 9.49 4.68
CA THR A 19 -13.51 8.91 5.88
C THR A 19 -14.96 8.48 5.66
N SER A 20 -15.46 7.57 6.48
CA SER A 20 -16.85 7.12 6.46
C SER A 20 -17.82 8.12 7.12
N GLY A 21 -17.28 9.07 7.88
CA GLY A 21 -18.05 9.98 8.73
C GLY A 21 -18.64 9.33 9.99
N LYS A 22 -18.30 8.07 10.29
CA LYS A 22 -18.76 7.35 11.49
C LYS A 22 -17.79 7.58 12.65
N ALA A 23 -18.30 7.43 13.89
CA ALA A 23 -17.49 7.59 15.10
C ALA A 23 -16.40 6.53 15.28
N ASP A 24 -16.56 5.38 14.63
CA ASP A 24 -15.64 4.23 14.66
C ASP A 24 -14.67 4.19 13.47
N ASP A 25 -14.60 5.27 12.68
CA ASP A 25 -13.79 5.33 11.48
C ASP A 25 -12.30 5.34 11.80
N ALA A 26 -11.62 4.24 11.52
CA ALA A 26 -10.18 4.11 11.72
C ALA A 26 -9.34 5.12 10.90
N ASN A 27 -9.86 5.65 9.78
CA ASN A 27 -9.15 6.69 9.02
C ASN A 27 -9.04 8.00 9.79
N VAL A 28 -10.07 8.35 10.60
CA VAL A 28 -10.04 9.53 11.47
C VAL A 28 -8.96 9.35 12.55
N PHE A 29 -8.94 8.19 13.22
CA PHE A 29 -7.91 7.90 14.22
C PHE A 29 -6.51 7.88 13.61
N ASN A 30 -6.37 7.30 12.43
CA ASN A 30 -5.10 7.27 11.71
C ASN A 30 -4.61 8.69 11.38
N ARG A 31 -5.48 9.56 10.84
CA ARG A 31 -5.10 10.93 10.53
C ARG A 31 -4.72 11.70 11.79
N ASN A 32 -5.53 11.61 12.85
CA ASN A 32 -5.24 12.27 14.13
C ASN A 32 -3.89 11.81 14.70
N TYR A 33 -3.58 10.51 14.60
CA TYR A 33 -2.31 9.99 15.09
C TYR A 33 -1.13 10.49 14.26
N LEU A 34 -1.22 10.45 12.94
CA LEU A 34 -0.19 11.01 12.06
C LEU A 34 0.04 12.51 12.32
N ASP A 35 -1.03 13.28 12.57
CA ASP A 35 -0.95 14.71 12.85
C ASP A 35 -0.36 15.01 14.23
N SER A 36 -0.49 14.10 15.20
CA SER A 36 0.10 14.26 16.54
C SER A 36 1.61 14.00 16.59
N ILE A 37 2.18 13.40 15.54
CA ILE A 37 3.63 13.16 15.49
C ILE A 37 4.34 14.44 15.04
N HIS A 38 5.20 14.96 15.89
CA HIS A 38 6.06 16.11 15.61
C HIS A 38 7.50 15.68 15.33
N VAL A 39 8.25 16.52 14.62
CA VAL A 39 9.61 16.20 14.17
C VAL A 39 10.59 17.21 14.74
N GLU A 40 11.64 16.73 15.37
CA GLU A 40 12.75 17.54 15.87
C GLU A 40 13.67 17.98 14.72
N MET A 41 14.09 19.23 14.74
CA MET A 41 15.01 19.75 13.74
C MET A 41 16.48 19.46 14.12
N ARG A 42 17.23 18.85 13.17
CA ARG A 42 18.67 18.54 13.29
C ARG A 42 19.38 18.94 12.00
N VAL A 43 19.83 20.20 11.89
CA VAL A 43 20.34 20.75 10.62
C VAL A 43 21.87 20.91 10.57
N ILE A 44 22.59 20.71 11.71
CA ILE A 44 24.06 20.78 11.69
C ILE A 44 24.55 19.59 10.85
N ASP A 45 25.42 19.86 9.88
CA ASP A 45 25.96 18.91 8.91
C ASP A 45 24.91 18.29 7.98
N ALA A 46 23.75 18.92 7.84
CA ALA A 46 22.72 18.46 6.89
C ALA A 46 23.26 18.42 5.45
N VAL A 47 22.81 17.44 4.69
CA VAL A 47 23.19 17.22 3.29
C VAL A 47 21.95 17.09 2.42
N GLU A 48 22.11 17.30 1.12
CA GLU A 48 21.06 16.98 0.16
C GLU A 48 20.82 15.47 0.13
N PRO A 49 19.58 15.00 0.42
CA PRO A 49 19.30 13.57 0.54
C PRO A 49 19.11 12.90 -0.82
N THR A 50 19.31 11.58 -0.86
CA THR A 50 18.85 10.75 -1.96
C THR A 50 17.64 9.92 -1.55
N LEU A 51 16.62 9.88 -2.39
CA LEU A 51 15.42 9.05 -2.20
C LEU A 51 15.55 7.66 -2.80
N LYS A 52 16.64 7.37 -3.51
CA LYS A 52 16.85 6.06 -4.13
C LYS A 52 16.73 4.95 -3.10
N THR A 53 15.98 3.91 -3.47
CA THR A 53 15.70 2.76 -2.61
C THR A 53 15.77 1.46 -3.41
N VAL A 54 15.95 0.35 -2.71
CA VAL A 54 15.92 -0.99 -3.31
C VAL A 54 14.71 -1.74 -2.73
N ILE A 55 13.82 -2.19 -3.61
CA ILE A 55 12.64 -2.99 -3.26
C ILE A 55 12.66 -4.25 -4.12
N PHE A 56 12.57 -5.42 -3.49
CA PHE A 56 12.64 -6.72 -4.16
C PHE A 56 13.89 -6.92 -5.03
N GLY A 57 15.01 -6.29 -4.65
CA GLY A 57 16.28 -6.38 -5.37
C GLY A 57 16.42 -5.41 -6.56
N GLU A 58 15.42 -4.60 -6.83
CA GLU A 58 15.41 -3.59 -7.90
C GLU A 58 15.52 -2.17 -7.35
N GLU A 59 16.24 -1.29 -8.08
CA GLU A 59 16.41 0.12 -7.72
C GLU A 59 15.22 0.97 -8.20
N PHE A 60 14.72 1.82 -7.31
CA PHE A 60 13.67 2.80 -7.55
C PHE A 60 14.12 4.19 -7.11
N ASP A 61 13.50 5.23 -7.70
CA ASP A 61 13.90 6.62 -7.44
C ASP A 61 13.30 7.18 -6.14
N SER A 62 12.34 6.46 -5.52
CA SER A 62 11.68 6.89 -4.31
C SER A 62 11.15 5.70 -3.50
N PRO A 63 11.10 5.81 -2.15
CA PRO A 63 10.42 4.86 -1.29
C PRO A 63 8.88 5.04 -1.30
N ILE A 64 8.36 6.00 -2.06
CA ILE A 64 6.93 6.26 -2.20
C ILE A 64 6.39 5.45 -3.37
N MET A 65 5.59 4.43 -3.06
CA MET A 65 4.99 3.50 -4.03
C MET A 65 3.55 3.90 -4.36
N MET A 66 3.07 3.38 -5.47
CA MET A 66 1.66 3.48 -5.85
C MET A 66 0.83 2.45 -5.07
N PRO A 67 -0.36 2.79 -4.50
CA PRO A 67 -1.16 1.83 -3.75
C PRO A 67 -1.84 0.78 -4.63
N ALA A 68 -2.23 -0.35 -4.02
CA ALA A 68 -2.96 -1.42 -4.69
C ALA A 68 -4.44 -1.03 -4.89
N PHE A 69 -4.72 -0.33 -5.98
CA PHE A 69 -6.10 -0.07 -6.41
C PHE A 69 -6.62 -1.18 -7.32
N SER A 70 -7.95 -1.20 -7.46
CA SER A 70 -8.66 -2.08 -8.38
C SER A 70 -9.93 -1.42 -8.91
N HIS A 71 -10.43 -1.89 -10.04
CA HIS A 71 -11.70 -1.49 -10.65
C HIS A 71 -11.83 0.00 -11.03
N LEU A 72 -10.73 0.73 -11.09
CA LEU A 72 -10.76 2.16 -11.45
C LEU A 72 -11.23 2.39 -12.89
N ASN A 73 -11.02 1.42 -13.77
CA ASN A 73 -11.50 1.49 -15.16
C ASN A 73 -13.03 1.53 -15.24
N LYS A 74 -13.75 1.06 -14.21
CA LYS A 74 -15.22 1.11 -14.12
C LYS A 74 -15.75 2.48 -13.67
N VAL A 75 -14.89 3.39 -13.22
CA VAL A 75 -15.29 4.68 -12.62
C VAL A 75 -15.63 5.72 -13.69
N LEU A 76 -14.90 5.73 -14.79
CA LEU A 76 -15.11 6.66 -15.90
C LEU A 76 -15.90 5.99 -17.02
N LYS A 77 -16.89 6.72 -17.57
CA LYS A 77 -17.78 6.22 -18.63
C LYS A 77 -17.33 6.61 -20.05
N ASP A 78 -16.26 7.37 -20.16
CA ASP A 78 -15.75 7.92 -21.42
C ASP A 78 -14.73 7.02 -22.14
N GLY A 79 -14.61 5.77 -21.70
CA GLY A 79 -13.67 4.79 -22.27
C GLY A 79 -12.23 4.96 -21.82
N LYS A 80 -11.93 5.92 -20.93
CA LYS A 80 -10.60 6.02 -20.30
C LYS A 80 -10.34 4.84 -19.41
N LYS A 81 -9.08 4.45 -19.33
CA LYS A 81 -8.59 3.34 -18.50
C LYS A 81 -7.63 3.88 -17.42
N PRO A 82 -8.15 4.40 -16.28
CA PRO A 82 -7.31 4.98 -15.24
C PRO A 82 -6.20 4.05 -14.74
N MET A 83 -6.41 2.72 -14.73
CA MET A 83 -5.37 1.78 -14.31
C MET A 83 -4.18 1.72 -15.27
N LEU A 84 -4.37 1.99 -16.58
CA LEU A 84 -3.26 2.12 -17.52
C LEU A 84 -2.51 3.43 -17.31
N GLU A 85 -3.21 4.54 -17.11
CA GLU A 85 -2.60 5.83 -16.77
C GLU A 85 -1.79 5.74 -15.48
N TYR A 86 -2.32 5.00 -14.51
CA TYR A 86 -1.66 4.73 -13.24
C TYR A 86 -0.32 3.99 -13.43
N ALA A 87 -0.32 2.93 -14.25
CA ALA A 87 0.89 2.18 -14.57
C ALA A 87 1.90 3.02 -15.36
N ARG A 88 1.45 3.86 -16.31
CA ARG A 88 2.30 4.79 -17.06
C ARG A 88 3.01 5.77 -16.14
N ALA A 89 2.28 6.36 -15.18
CA ALA A 89 2.85 7.24 -14.18
C ALA A 89 3.90 6.52 -13.32
N ALA A 90 3.59 5.32 -12.83
CA ALA A 90 4.53 4.52 -12.04
C ALA A 90 5.82 4.22 -12.80
N LYS A 91 5.71 3.87 -14.09
CA LYS A 91 6.86 3.65 -14.96
C LYS A 91 7.71 4.90 -15.12
N LYS A 92 7.09 6.04 -15.39
CA LYS A 92 7.81 7.32 -15.60
C LYS A 92 8.46 7.82 -14.32
N LEU A 93 7.81 7.63 -13.18
CA LEU A 93 8.34 7.96 -11.86
C LEU A 93 9.39 6.97 -11.35
N ASN A 94 9.62 5.89 -12.08
CA ASN A 94 10.45 4.79 -11.62
C ASN A 94 10.13 4.35 -10.19
N THR A 95 8.84 4.09 -9.93
CA THR A 95 8.34 3.60 -8.64
C THR A 95 7.55 2.30 -8.80
N VAL A 96 7.30 1.61 -7.69
CA VAL A 96 6.54 0.36 -7.69
C VAL A 96 5.07 0.63 -7.97
N ASN A 97 4.52 0.00 -9.00
CA ASN A 97 3.09 -0.05 -9.28
C ASN A 97 2.45 -1.21 -8.52
N TRP A 98 1.36 -0.97 -7.82
CA TRP A 98 0.58 -2.02 -7.17
C TRP A 98 -0.79 -2.11 -7.80
N VAL A 99 -1.21 -3.31 -8.11
CA VAL A 99 -2.53 -3.61 -8.69
C VAL A 99 -3.26 -4.56 -7.76
N GLY A 100 -4.47 -4.22 -7.42
CA GLY A 100 -5.36 -5.07 -6.64
C GLY A 100 -6.08 -6.10 -7.52
N MET A 101 -7.32 -6.36 -7.19
CA MET A 101 -8.17 -7.33 -7.89
C MET A 101 -8.68 -6.74 -9.22
N GLU A 102 -7.94 -6.98 -10.28
CA GLU A 102 -8.39 -6.72 -11.65
C GLU A 102 -8.63 -8.05 -12.38
N PRO A 103 -9.59 -8.12 -13.31
CA PRO A 103 -9.69 -9.27 -14.22
C PRO A 103 -8.35 -9.56 -14.90
N ASN A 104 -8.06 -10.80 -15.18
CA ASN A 104 -6.78 -11.21 -15.75
C ASN A 104 -6.45 -10.49 -17.07
N GLU A 105 -7.45 -10.25 -17.92
CA GLU A 105 -7.30 -9.52 -19.18
C GLU A 105 -6.87 -8.06 -18.93
N GLU A 106 -7.50 -7.38 -17.97
CA GLU A 106 -7.15 -6.00 -17.59
C GLU A 106 -5.76 -5.95 -16.94
N TYR A 107 -5.45 -6.93 -16.08
CA TYR A 107 -4.11 -7.03 -15.51
C TYR A 107 -3.03 -7.21 -16.57
N ALA A 108 -3.27 -8.04 -17.58
CA ALA A 108 -2.33 -8.22 -18.69
C ALA A 108 -2.09 -6.92 -19.47
N GLU A 109 -3.14 -6.11 -19.69
CA GLU A 109 -2.99 -4.79 -20.32
C GLU A 109 -2.15 -3.83 -19.43
N ILE A 110 -2.41 -3.82 -18.11
CA ILE A 110 -1.66 -3.00 -17.15
C ILE A 110 -0.18 -3.42 -17.13
N ALA A 111 0.10 -4.71 -17.08
CA ALA A 111 1.46 -5.24 -17.08
C ALA A 111 2.21 -4.90 -18.38
N ALA A 112 1.50 -4.88 -19.52
CA ALA A 112 2.07 -4.52 -20.83
C ALA A 112 2.54 -3.05 -20.92
N GLU A 113 2.06 -2.15 -20.05
CA GLU A 113 2.59 -0.78 -19.96
C GLU A 113 4.06 -0.75 -19.47
N GLY A 114 4.54 -1.86 -18.87
CA GLY A 114 5.93 -2.06 -18.49
C GLY A 114 6.36 -1.32 -17.22
N ALA A 115 5.41 -0.97 -16.34
CA ALA A 115 5.71 -0.61 -14.96
C ALA A 115 6.09 -1.85 -14.16
N ARG A 116 7.01 -1.71 -13.19
CA ARG A 116 7.33 -2.79 -12.25
C ARG A 116 6.18 -2.97 -11.29
N THR A 117 5.41 -4.06 -11.48
CA THR A 117 4.08 -4.23 -10.89
C THR A 117 4.06 -5.36 -9.87
N VAL A 118 3.48 -5.07 -8.70
CA VAL A 118 3.07 -6.04 -7.68
C VAL A 118 1.58 -6.31 -7.84
N ARG A 119 1.18 -7.60 -7.91
CA ARG A 119 -0.23 -7.97 -7.91
C ARG A 119 -0.68 -8.45 -6.55
N ILE A 120 -1.78 -7.87 -6.04
CA ILE A 120 -2.43 -8.29 -4.80
C ILE A 120 -3.76 -8.96 -5.12
N ILE A 121 -3.91 -10.19 -4.66
CA ILE A 121 -5.04 -11.08 -4.92
C ILE A 121 -5.97 -11.07 -3.70
N LYS A 122 -7.27 -11.25 -3.91
CA LYS A 122 -8.23 -11.41 -2.82
C LYS A 122 -8.12 -12.78 -2.17
N PRO A 123 -8.44 -12.89 -0.86
CA PRO A 123 -8.42 -14.16 -0.16
C PRO A 123 -9.68 -14.98 -0.51
N PHE A 124 -9.74 -15.46 -1.74
CA PHE A 124 -10.86 -16.30 -2.19
C PHE A 124 -10.95 -17.59 -1.39
N ALA A 125 -12.18 -18.02 -1.07
CA ALA A 125 -12.42 -19.28 -0.36
C ALA A 125 -12.00 -20.51 -1.21
N ASP A 126 -12.05 -20.40 -2.53
CA ASP A 126 -11.41 -21.36 -3.43
C ASP A 126 -9.95 -20.96 -3.67
N HIS A 127 -9.05 -21.65 -3.01
CA HIS A 127 -7.61 -21.40 -3.06
C HIS A 127 -7.01 -21.64 -4.45
N ASN A 128 -7.65 -22.45 -5.31
CA ASN A 128 -7.17 -22.64 -6.68
C ASN A 128 -7.19 -21.34 -7.47
N ILE A 129 -8.19 -20.47 -7.25
CA ILE A 129 -8.27 -19.16 -7.88
C ILE A 129 -7.02 -18.34 -7.51
N ILE A 130 -6.62 -18.38 -6.23
CA ILE A 130 -5.43 -17.63 -5.77
C ILE A 130 -4.16 -18.15 -6.42
N LEU A 131 -4.01 -19.49 -6.49
CA LEU A 131 -2.85 -20.13 -7.11
C LEU A 131 -2.78 -19.83 -8.62
N ASP A 132 -3.90 -19.87 -9.31
CA ASP A 132 -3.98 -19.55 -10.74
C ASP A 132 -3.64 -18.06 -11.00
N GLU A 133 -4.14 -17.15 -10.17
CA GLU A 133 -3.81 -15.72 -10.28
C GLU A 133 -2.35 -15.40 -9.95
N ILE A 134 -1.73 -16.11 -9.00
CA ILE A 134 -0.30 -16.03 -8.74
C ILE A 134 0.49 -16.40 -10.01
N GLN A 135 0.18 -17.56 -10.61
CA GLN A 135 0.87 -18.01 -11.82
C GLN A 135 0.63 -17.07 -13.00
N PHE A 136 -0.60 -16.56 -13.13
CA PHE A 136 -0.92 -15.59 -14.18
C PHE A 136 -0.10 -14.31 -14.03
N ALA A 137 -0.02 -13.75 -12.82
CA ALA A 137 0.76 -12.55 -12.56
C ALA A 137 2.26 -12.74 -12.84
N ILE A 138 2.82 -13.86 -12.41
CA ILE A 138 4.23 -14.21 -12.66
C ILE A 138 4.50 -14.31 -14.17
N LYS A 139 3.62 -15.00 -14.91
CA LYS A 139 3.72 -15.12 -16.37
C LYS A 139 3.72 -13.76 -17.08
N HIS A 140 3.07 -12.74 -16.51
CA HIS A 140 3.00 -11.38 -17.04
C HIS A 140 4.03 -10.44 -16.41
N GLY A 141 5.06 -10.97 -15.74
CA GLY A 141 6.21 -10.20 -15.28
C GLY A 141 6.00 -9.43 -13.98
N ALA A 142 5.09 -9.90 -13.11
CA ALA A 142 4.97 -9.33 -11.77
C ALA A 142 6.32 -9.42 -11.02
N ILE A 143 6.77 -8.31 -10.42
CA ILE A 143 7.98 -8.29 -9.60
C ILE A 143 7.74 -8.86 -8.19
N ALA A 144 6.50 -8.89 -7.75
CA ALA A 144 6.02 -9.58 -6.55
C ALA A 144 4.53 -9.89 -6.70
N VAL A 145 4.07 -10.87 -5.94
CA VAL A 145 2.65 -11.24 -5.82
C VAL A 145 2.26 -11.31 -4.35
N GLY A 146 0.98 -11.15 -4.04
CA GLY A 146 0.55 -11.22 -2.64
C GLY A 146 -0.95 -11.37 -2.49
N VAL A 147 -1.41 -11.47 -1.23
CA VAL A 147 -2.82 -11.62 -0.86
C VAL A 147 -3.22 -10.58 0.18
N ASP A 148 -4.42 -10.02 0.01
CA ASP A 148 -5.10 -9.18 1.01
C ASP A 148 -5.62 -10.08 2.16
N ILE A 149 -4.84 -10.30 3.22
CA ILE A 149 -5.25 -11.19 4.33
C ILE A 149 -6.37 -10.62 5.20
N ASP A 150 -6.62 -9.34 5.11
CA ASP A 150 -7.57 -8.58 5.93
C ASP A 150 -8.98 -8.44 5.31
N HIS A 151 -9.15 -8.88 4.06
CA HIS A 151 -10.42 -8.75 3.36
C HIS A 151 -11.29 -10.01 3.52
N VAL A 152 -11.61 -10.36 4.76
CA VAL A 152 -12.43 -11.55 5.05
C VAL A 152 -13.81 -11.20 5.57
N PRO A 153 -13.98 -10.31 6.58
CA PRO A 153 -15.30 -9.98 7.10
C PRO A 153 -16.10 -9.12 6.12
N GLY A 154 -17.33 -9.53 5.87
CA GLY A 154 -18.36 -8.69 5.28
C GLY A 154 -19.03 -7.78 6.32
N THR A 155 -20.02 -7.00 5.87
CA THR A 155 -20.70 -6.01 6.72
C THR A 155 -21.73 -6.64 7.70
N ASP A 156 -22.07 -7.88 7.50
CA ASP A 156 -23.09 -8.62 8.27
C ASP A 156 -22.50 -9.64 9.26
N GLY A 157 -21.20 -9.58 9.50
CA GLY A 157 -20.48 -10.51 10.38
C GLY A 157 -20.21 -11.90 9.77
N ARG A 158 -20.53 -12.08 8.48
CA ARG A 158 -20.16 -13.25 7.69
C ARG A 158 -18.95 -12.95 6.81
N TYR A 159 -18.47 -13.95 6.09
CA TYR A 159 -17.43 -13.76 5.08
C TYR A 159 -17.97 -12.93 3.92
N ASP A 160 -17.13 -12.05 3.38
CA ASP A 160 -17.49 -11.19 2.26
C ASP A 160 -17.58 -11.98 0.96
N VAL A 161 -18.27 -11.41 -0.01
CA VAL A 161 -18.39 -11.93 -1.39
C VAL A 161 -18.03 -10.81 -2.34
N VAL A 162 -17.03 -11.04 -3.17
CA VAL A 162 -16.56 -10.04 -4.15
C VAL A 162 -16.78 -10.57 -5.57
N ASP A 163 -17.49 -9.79 -6.41
CA ASP A 163 -17.89 -10.18 -7.77
C ASP A 163 -18.56 -11.56 -7.84
N GLY A 164 -19.33 -11.93 -6.81
CA GLY A 164 -20.04 -13.21 -6.71
C GLY A 164 -19.18 -14.38 -6.18
N ILE A 165 -17.91 -14.14 -5.87
CA ILE A 165 -16.97 -15.16 -5.37
C ILE A 165 -16.81 -15.01 -3.86
N PRO A 166 -17.08 -16.04 -3.04
CA PRO A 166 -16.88 -16.01 -1.61
C PRO A 166 -15.41 -15.81 -1.23
N LEU A 167 -15.17 -14.99 -0.20
CA LEU A 167 -13.87 -14.87 0.45
C LEU A 167 -13.79 -15.80 1.67
N GLY A 168 -12.57 -16.11 2.10
CA GLY A 168 -12.29 -16.95 3.25
C GLY A 168 -11.04 -16.53 4.00
N PRO A 169 -10.87 -16.97 5.26
CA PRO A 169 -9.67 -16.66 6.03
C PRO A 169 -8.46 -17.37 5.43
N VAL A 170 -7.32 -16.69 5.42
CA VAL A 170 -6.04 -17.27 5.04
C VAL A 170 -5.42 -17.93 6.26
N MET A 171 -5.26 -19.25 6.20
CA MET A 171 -4.56 -20.00 7.26
C MET A 171 -3.04 -19.90 7.05
N LEU A 172 -2.28 -20.16 8.10
CA LEU A 172 -0.80 -20.19 7.97
C LEU A 172 -0.31 -21.25 6.96
N SER A 173 -1.00 -22.38 6.89
CA SER A 173 -0.73 -23.43 5.87
C SER A 173 -0.91 -22.90 4.45
N ASP A 174 -1.99 -22.16 4.22
CA ASP A 174 -2.32 -21.60 2.91
C ASP A 174 -1.30 -20.55 2.50
N LEU A 175 -0.94 -19.69 3.46
CA LEU A 175 0.09 -18.67 3.23
C LEU A 175 1.43 -19.31 2.82
N LYS A 176 1.82 -20.42 3.48
CA LYS A 176 3.01 -21.21 3.10
C LYS A 176 2.89 -21.79 1.69
N GLU A 177 1.71 -22.25 1.31
CA GLU A 177 1.43 -22.78 -0.03
C GLU A 177 1.55 -21.68 -1.10
N TYR A 178 0.98 -20.48 -0.84
CA TYR A 178 1.08 -19.35 -1.76
C TYR A 178 2.51 -18.85 -1.93
N VAL A 179 3.28 -18.76 -0.84
CA VAL A 179 4.72 -18.45 -0.90
C VAL A 179 5.46 -19.47 -1.75
N LYS A 180 5.18 -20.78 -1.56
CA LYS A 180 5.77 -21.84 -2.38
C LYS A 180 5.36 -21.73 -3.85
N ALA A 181 4.10 -21.41 -4.13
CA ALA A 181 3.59 -21.24 -5.50
C ALA A 181 4.21 -20.04 -6.21
N ALA A 182 4.55 -18.98 -5.48
CA ALA A 182 5.26 -17.82 -6.03
C ALA A 182 6.70 -18.14 -6.47
N GLY A 183 7.29 -19.21 -5.97
CA GLY A 183 8.62 -19.70 -6.35
C GLY A 183 9.72 -18.66 -6.03
N ASN A 184 10.39 -18.16 -7.06
CA ASN A 184 11.43 -17.14 -6.92
C ASN A 184 10.89 -15.70 -6.91
N VAL A 185 9.60 -15.50 -7.16
CA VAL A 185 8.96 -14.19 -7.12
C VAL A 185 8.61 -13.85 -5.67
N PRO A 186 9.01 -12.68 -5.14
CA PRO A 186 8.69 -12.27 -3.78
C PRO A 186 7.20 -12.35 -3.48
N PHE A 187 6.83 -12.86 -2.30
CA PHE A 187 5.45 -12.92 -1.85
C PHE A 187 5.18 -11.90 -0.74
N VAL A 188 4.07 -11.19 -0.85
CA VAL A 188 3.66 -10.11 0.07
C VAL A 188 2.35 -10.47 0.77
N ALA A 189 2.32 -10.38 2.10
CA ALA A 189 1.06 -10.38 2.84
C ALA A 189 0.61 -8.93 3.07
N LYS A 190 -0.54 -8.56 2.50
CA LYS A 190 -1.12 -7.21 2.65
C LYS A 190 -2.26 -7.23 3.67
N GLY A 191 -2.34 -6.17 4.50
CA GLY A 191 -3.35 -6.06 5.55
C GLY A 191 -2.88 -6.56 6.91
N VAL A 192 -1.57 -6.62 7.13
CA VAL A 192 -0.99 -6.98 8.43
C VAL A 192 -1.12 -5.80 9.39
N LEU A 193 -1.75 -6.01 10.56
CA LEU A 193 -1.96 -4.96 11.54
C LEU A 193 -1.61 -5.41 12.98
N SER A 194 -0.90 -6.51 13.12
CA SER A 194 -0.47 -7.05 14.41
C SER A 194 0.92 -7.67 14.34
N VAL A 195 1.62 -7.67 15.48
CA VAL A 195 2.88 -8.40 15.63
C VAL A 195 2.67 -9.90 15.43
N GLN A 196 1.52 -10.43 15.87
CA GLN A 196 1.22 -11.87 15.75
C GLN A 196 1.15 -12.30 14.29
N ASP A 197 0.45 -11.54 13.45
CA ASP A 197 0.35 -11.88 12.03
C ASP A 197 1.65 -11.58 11.27
N ALA A 198 2.39 -10.54 11.67
CA ALA A 198 3.74 -10.30 11.14
C ALA A 198 4.69 -11.50 11.39
N LEU A 199 4.64 -12.09 12.58
CA LEU A 199 5.42 -13.30 12.91
C LEU A 199 4.97 -14.54 12.12
N LYS A 200 3.65 -14.70 11.85
CA LYS A 200 3.15 -15.76 10.97
C LYS A 200 3.59 -15.55 9.52
N CYS A 201 3.61 -14.31 9.04
CA CYS A 201 4.16 -13.99 7.72
C CYS A 201 5.64 -14.36 7.62
N LYS A 202 6.42 -14.09 8.67
CA LYS A 202 7.81 -14.54 8.78
C LYS A 202 7.91 -16.06 8.72
N GLU A 203 7.10 -16.78 9.51
CA GLU A 203 7.06 -18.25 9.52
C GLU A 203 6.66 -18.83 8.16
N ALA A 204 5.77 -18.16 7.44
CA ALA A 204 5.35 -18.57 6.10
C ALA A 204 6.42 -18.32 5.02
N GLY A 205 7.43 -17.49 5.29
CA GLY A 205 8.47 -17.14 4.33
C GLY A 205 8.09 -15.98 3.41
N CYS A 206 7.18 -15.09 3.83
CA CYS A 206 6.87 -13.88 3.07
C CYS A 206 8.12 -13.01 2.91
N ALA A 207 8.31 -12.44 1.71
CA ALA A 207 9.40 -11.51 1.43
C ALA A 207 9.11 -10.10 1.95
N ALA A 208 7.82 -9.73 2.04
CA ALA A 208 7.39 -8.45 2.58
C ALA A 208 6.02 -8.55 3.23
N ILE A 209 5.73 -7.56 4.08
CA ILE A 209 4.39 -7.30 4.60
C ILE A 209 3.99 -5.85 4.28
N LEU A 210 2.69 -5.62 4.04
CA LEU A 210 2.12 -4.29 3.98
C LEU A 210 1.27 -4.06 5.24
N VAL A 211 1.76 -3.20 6.14
CA VAL A 211 1.07 -2.83 7.37
C VAL A 211 -0.07 -1.88 7.01
N SER A 212 -1.30 -2.33 7.22
CA SER A 212 -2.48 -1.68 6.67
C SER A 212 -3.74 -2.03 7.47
N HIS A 213 -4.68 -1.10 7.58
CA HIS A 213 -6.07 -1.36 7.99
C HIS A 213 -7.04 -1.28 6.80
N HIS A 214 -6.51 -1.35 5.57
CA HIS A 214 -7.27 -1.38 4.32
C HIS A 214 -8.35 -0.31 4.26
N HIS A 215 -7.95 0.95 4.51
CA HIS A 215 -8.84 2.11 4.55
C HIS A 215 -9.99 2.01 5.56
N GLY A 216 -9.67 1.60 6.78
CA GLY A 216 -10.66 1.56 7.86
C GLY A 216 -11.63 0.39 7.77
N ARG A 217 -11.22 -0.72 7.17
CA ARG A 217 -12.03 -1.95 7.10
C ARG A 217 -12.41 -2.46 8.50
N ILE A 218 -11.50 -2.35 9.46
CA ILE A 218 -11.77 -2.67 10.85
C ILE A 218 -12.27 -1.43 11.60
N PRO A 219 -13.49 -1.46 12.21
CA PRO A 219 -13.95 -0.41 13.11
C PRO A 219 -12.99 -0.23 14.29
N PHE A 220 -12.75 1.02 14.71
CA PHE A 220 -11.81 1.35 15.79
C PHE A 220 -10.38 0.84 15.58
N GLY A 221 -10.00 0.55 14.34
CA GLY A 221 -8.67 0.04 13.99
C GLY A 221 -7.56 1.01 14.40
N VAL A 222 -6.48 0.46 14.94
CA VAL A 222 -5.27 1.25 15.23
C VAL A 222 -4.64 1.77 13.93
N ALA A 223 -3.98 2.92 14.01
CA ALA A 223 -3.22 3.43 12.88
C ALA A 223 -2.06 2.47 12.52
N PRO A 224 -1.82 2.16 11.24
CA PRO A 224 -0.69 1.32 10.82
C PRO A 224 0.65 1.80 11.40
N VAL A 225 0.91 3.10 11.38
CA VAL A 225 2.13 3.71 11.93
C VAL A 225 2.23 3.58 13.46
N MET A 226 1.13 3.35 14.18
CA MET A 226 1.13 3.14 15.63
C MET A 226 1.66 1.74 16.02
N VAL A 227 1.36 0.72 15.23
CA VAL A 227 1.83 -0.65 15.47
C VAL A 227 3.19 -0.93 14.82
N LEU A 228 3.58 -0.11 13.86
CA LEU A 228 4.78 -0.27 13.04
C LEU A 228 6.06 -0.47 13.86
N PRO A 229 6.39 0.32 14.92
CA PRO A 229 7.62 0.11 15.70
C PRO A 229 7.69 -1.26 16.38
N LYS A 230 6.55 -1.77 16.84
CA LYS A 230 6.48 -3.11 17.45
C LYS A 230 6.66 -4.21 16.42
N ILE A 231 6.10 -4.04 15.21
CA ILE A 231 6.28 -4.97 14.09
C ILE A 231 7.75 -4.96 13.64
N LYS A 232 8.34 -3.76 13.49
CA LYS A 232 9.77 -3.61 13.10
C LYS A 232 10.68 -4.35 14.08
N ALA A 233 10.50 -4.15 15.38
CA ALA A 233 11.27 -4.84 16.42
C ALA A 233 11.09 -6.37 16.35
N ALA A 234 9.86 -6.86 16.13
CA ALA A 234 9.58 -8.29 16.06
C ALA A 234 10.17 -8.97 14.81
N LEU A 235 10.35 -8.22 13.74
CA LEU A 235 10.90 -8.70 12.47
C LEU A 235 12.39 -8.35 12.30
N GLU A 236 13.03 -7.79 13.30
CA GLU A 236 14.45 -7.45 13.24
C GLU A 236 15.31 -8.65 12.81
N GLY A 237 16.24 -8.42 11.88
CA GLY A 237 17.12 -9.46 11.34
C GLY A 237 16.44 -10.53 10.48
N SER A 238 15.13 -10.43 10.21
CA SER A 238 14.42 -11.43 9.39
C SER A 238 14.65 -11.29 7.89
N GLY A 239 15.03 -10.11 7.42
CA GLY A 239 15.12 -9.78 6.00
C GLY A 239 13.76 -9.48 5.31
N ILE A 240 12.64 -9.51 6.06
CA ILE A 240 11.31 -9.16 5.53
C ILE A 240 11.22 -7.66 5.39
N ALA A 241 10.84 -7.19 4.20
CA ALA A 241 10.56 -5.78 3.97
C ALA A 241 9.22 -5.38 4.60
N ILE A 242 9.18 -4.19 5.20
CA ILE A 242 8.00 -3.66 5.88
C ILE A 242 7.51 -2.44 5.13
N PHE A 243 6.36 -2.56 4.50
CA PHE A 243 5.69 -1.45 3.82
C PHE A 243 4.52 -0.95 4.64
N VAL A 244 4.12 0.30 4.44
CA VAL A 244 2.99 0.92 5.14
C VAL A 244 2.11 1.67 4.15
N ASP A 245 0.82 1.55 4.30
CA ASP A 245 -0.16 2.40 3.62
C ASP A 245 -1.17 3.02 4.62
N CYS A 246 -2.24 3.57 4.11
CA CYS A 246 -3.30 4.26 4.84
C CYS A 246 -2.89 5.61 5.43
N GLY A 247 -3.48 6.67 4.89
CA GLY A 247 -3.29 8.04 5.37
C GLY A 247 -1.96 8.69 4.98
N ILE A 248 -1.18 8.05 4.11
CA ILE A 248 0.06 8.62 3.57
C ILE A 248 -0.32 9.52 2.38
N ASP A 249 -0.65 10.77 2.65
CA ASP A 249 -1.11 11.73 1.64
C ASP A 249 -0.10 12.83 1.31
N THR A 250 0.96 12.95 2.12
CA THR A 250 2.04 13.92 1.95
C THR A 250 3.41 13.25 2.11
N GLY A 251 4.47 13.90 1.61
CA GLY A 251 5.84 13.47 1.89
C GLY A 251 6.21 13.55 3.37
N TYR A 252 5.53 14.41 4.13
CA TYR A 252 5.70 14.50 5.58
C TYR A 252 5.11 13.28 6.29
N ASP A 253 3.97 12.75 5.83
CA ASP A 253 3.42 11.48 6.34
C ASP A 253 4.35 10.31 6.00
N ALA A 254 4.87 10.29 4.76
CA ALA A 254 5.85 9.31 4.32
C ALA A 254 7.10 9.32 5.23
N TYR A 255 7.63 10.51 5.53
CA TYR A 255 8.77 10.66 6.45
C TYR A 255 8.51 10.01 7.81
N LYS A 256 7.34 10.30 8.42
CA LYS A 256 6.97 9.74 9.74
C LYS A 256 6.93 8.22 9.73
N ALA A 257 6.33 7.63 8.70
CA ALA A 257 6.26 6.18 8.55
C ALA A 257 7.64 5.55 8.32
N LEU A 258 8.49 6.14 7.48
CA LEU A 258 9.86 5.69 7.24
C LEU A 258 10.71 5.79 8.51
N ALA A 259 10.62 6.89 9.25
CA ALA A 259 11.33 7.06 10.52
C ALA A 259 10.86 6.07 11.61
N LEU A 260 9.59 5.65 11.57
CA LEU A 260 9.03 4.63 12.48
C LEU A 260 9.39 3.19 12.06
N GLY A 261 10.11 3.00 10.95
CA GLY A 261 10.69 1.73 10.55
C GLY A 261 10.09 1.07 9.31
N ALA A 262 9.31 1.79 8.51
CA ALA A 262 8.93 1.31 7.17
C ALA A 262 10.15 1.36 6.23
N ASP A 263 10.25 0.38 5.32
CA ASP A 263 11.25 0.36 4.26
C ASP A 263 10.75 1.13 3.02
N ALA A 264 9.43 1.18 2.82
CA ALA A 264 8.76 2.00 1.82
C ALA A 264 7.30 2.25 2.23
N VAL A 265 6.65 3.22 1.59
CA VAL A 265 5.26 3.59 1.85
C VAL A 265 4.45 3.63 0.58
N ALA A 266 3.16 3.32 0.65
CA ALA A 266 2.25 3.51 -0.47
C ALA A 266 1.35 4.74 -0.26
N VAL A 267 1.18 5.53 -1.33
CA VAL A 267 0.35 6.74 -1.29
C VAL A 267 -1.08 6.38 -0.87
N GLY A 268 -1.72 7.28 -0.14
CA GLY A 268 -3.13 7.15 0.22
C GLY A 268 -4.08 7.49 -0.93
N ARG A 269 -5.37 7.53 -0.63
CA ARG A 269 -6.44 7.84 -1.60
C ARG A 269 -6.35 9.25 -2.21
N GLY A 270 -5.54 10.14 -1.64
CA GLY A 270 -5.26 11.47 -2.19
C GLY A 270 -4.75 11.45 -3.64
N ILE A 271 -4.23 10.33 -4.11
CA ILE A 271 -3.81 10.16 -5.52
C ILE A 271 -4.98 9.94 -6.49
N LEU A 272 -6.15 9.51 -6.01
CA LEU A 272 -7.29 9.17 -6.87
C LEU A 272 -7.85 10.37 -7.61
N LYS A 273 -7.97 11.53 -6.95
CA LYS A 273 -8.46 12.73 -7.58
C LYS A 273 -7.57 13.19 -8.74
N PRO A 274 -6.25 13.36 -8.57
CA PRO A 274 -5.35 13.65 -9.69
C PRO A 274 -5.45 12.63 -10.82
N LEU A 275 -5.41 11.33 -10.50
CA LEU A 275 -5.53 10.27 -11.50
C LEU A 275 -6.81 10.37 -12.32
N LEU A 276 -7.97 10.51 -11.67
CA LEU A 276 -9.26 10.53 -12.36
C LEU A 276 -9.53 11.82 -13.14
N GLN A 277 -8.87 12.92 -12.78
CA GLN A 277 -9.01 14.22 -13.44
C GLN A 277 -7.96 14.46 -14.53
N GLN A 278 -6.72 14.04 -14.32
CA GLN A 278 -5.56 14.40 -15.13
C GLN A 278 -4.76 13.20 -15.65
N GLY A 279 -5.20 11.96 -15.33
CA GLY A 279 -4.50 10.75 -15.77
C GLY A 279 -3.10 10.62 -15.16
N ALA A 280 -2.16 10.11 -15.95
CA ALA A 280 -0.78 9.88 -15.53
C ALA A 280 -0.09 11.15 -15.03
N GLU A 281 -0.28 12.27 -15.72
CA GLU A 281 0.34 13.55 -15.38
C GLU A 281 -0.04 14.02 -13.96
N GLY A 282 -1.31 13.94 -13.59
CA GLY A 282 -1.74 14.31 -12.24
C GLY A 282 -1.18 13.41 -11.15
N VAL A 283 -0.95 12.13 -11.46
CA VAL A 283 -0.28 11.19 -10.54
C VAL A 283 1.19 11.56 -10.39
N GLU A 284 1.88 11.87 -11.49
CA GLU A 284 3.27 12.28 -11.49
C GLU A 284 3.49 13.53 -10.65
N GLU A 285 2.70 14.57 -10.87
CA GLU A 285 2.76 15.82 -10.09
C GLU A 285 2.55 15.56 -8.59
N LYS A 286 1.57 14.72 -8.24
CA LYS A 286 1.29 14.37 -6.85
C LYS A 286 2.46 13.68 -6.18
N VAL A 287 3.05 12.66 -6.82
CA VAL A 287 4.17 11.89 -6.26
C VAL A 287 5.44 12.74 -6.22
N GLN A 288 5.71 13.54 -7.24
CA GLN A 288 6.84 14.48 -7.24
C GLN A 288 6.74 15.46 -6.08
N LYS A 289 5.56 16.04 -5.84
CA LYS A 289 5.35 16.91 -4.68
C LYS A 289 5.59 16.21 -3.36
N MET A 290 5.19 14.94 -3.24
CA MET A 290 5.48 14.14 -2.04
C MET A 290 6.98 13.88 -1.88
N ASN A 291 7.70 13.62 -2.97
CA ASN A 291 9.15 13.44 -2.95
C ASN A 291 9.88 14.72 -2.51
N GLU A 292 9.46 15.89 -2.99
CA GLU A 292 10.00 17.19 -2.54
C GLU A 292 9.81 17.38 -1.03
N GLN A 293 8.60 17.13 -0.53
CA GLN A 293 8.29 17.25 0.91
C GLN A 293 9.08 16.24 1.76
N LEU A 294 9.26 15.02 1.26
CA LEU A 294 10.07 13.99 1.94
C LEU A 294 11.53 14.45 2.01
N SER A 295 12.10 14.90 0.90
CA SER A 295 13.48 15.42 0.84
C SER A 295 13.69 16.65 1.73
N GLU A 296 12.72 17.57 1.76
CA GLU A 296 12.75 18.74 2.63
C GLU A 296 12.88 18.33 4.10
N LEU A 297 12.05 17.39 4.57
CA LEU A 297 12.07 16.96 5.96
C LEU A 297 13.33 16.14 6.29
N MET A 298 13.84 15.35 5.32
CA MET A 298 15.11 14.66 5.46
C MET A 298 16.29 15.64 5.65
N MET A 299 16.31 16.77 4.94
CA MET A 299 17.32 17.81 5.15
C MET A 299 17.22 18.42 6.55
N TYR A 300 15.99 18.70 7.03
CA TYR A 300 15.77 19.25 8.38
C TYR A 300 16.14 18.27 9.51
N THR A 301 16.37 17.00 9.21
CA THR A 301 16.61 15.97 10.23
C THR A 301 17.93 15.21 10.04
N TYR A 302 18.81 15.69 9.16
CA TYR A 302 20.11 15.07 8.85
C TYR A 302 19.99 13.63 8.33
N VAL A 303 18.90 13.33 7.60
CA VAL A 303 18.70 12.01 6.94
C VAL A 303 19.23 12.11 5.51
N LYS A 304 20.32 11.41 5.22
CA LYS A 304 21.02 11.50 3.93
C LYS A 304 20.49 10.53 2.85
N ASP A 305 19.87 9.43 3.27
CA ASP A 305 19.35 8.39 2.38
C ASP A 305 18.24 7.59 3.06
N THR A 306 17.58 6.70 2.30
CA THR A 306 16.44 5.91 2.78
C THR A 306 16.78 4.84 3.83
N ARG A 307 18.06 4.66 4.18
CA ARG A 307 18.53 3.75 5.26
C ARG A 307 18.94 4.49 6.52
N SER A 308 18.94 5.83 6.48
CA SER A 308 19.44 6.68 7.55
C SER A 308 18.33 7.27 8.43
N PHE A 309 17.07 6.83 8.26
CA PHE A 309 15.96 7.28 9.11
C PHE A 309 16.18 6.89 10.57
N ASP A 310 15.81 7.81 11.46
CA ASP A 310 15.98 7.68 12.91
C ASP A 310 14.69 8.10 13.62
N ALA A 311 14.08 7.16 14.33
CA ALA A 311 12.84 7.41 15.08
C ALA A 311 13.05 8.39 16.26
N SER A 312 14.29 8.61 16.71
CA SER A 312 14.58 9.50 17.85
C SER A 312 14.32 10.98 17.56
N VAL A 313 14.08 11.34 16.27
CA VAL A 313 13.63 12.69 15.90
C VAL A 313 12.13 12.90 16.09
N LEU A 314 11.37 11.84 16.39
CA LEU A 314 9.92 11.90 16.49
C LEU A 314 9.46 12.10 17.92
N TYR A 315 8.55 13.03 18.14
CA TYR A 315 7.79 13.25 19.37
C TYR A 315 6.35 12.81 19.15
N ILE A 316 5.93 11.78 19.92
CA ILE A 316 4.62 11.12 19.79
C ILE A 316 3.82 11.31 21.06
#